data_47b88c119e57ac167af7f6ee516300df
#
_entry.id   47b88c119e57ac167af7f6ee516300df
#
_cell.length_a   1.000
_cell.length_b   1.000
_cell.length_c   1.000
_cell.angle_alpha   90.00
_cell.angle_beta   90.00
_cell.angle_gamma   90.00
#
_symmetry.space_group_name_H-M   'P 1'
#
loop_
_entity.id
_entity.type
_entity.pdbx_description
1 polymer ?
#
loop_
_entity_poly.entity_id
_entity_poly.type
_entity_poly.pdbx_seq_one_letter_code
_entity_poly.pdbx_strand_id
1 'polypeptide(L)'
;XEQMEMQFFVRPGEELKWFDFWKDLRLRWHKALGLGDKKYRFHDHEKLAHYANAATDIEFEMPFGFKEVEGIHSRTDFDLKRHEEFSGKRMQYFDPELGESYVPYVIETSIGVDRMFLSLICGCFEEEELEGGEKRAVLHLPAALAPVKLAILPLVRKDGLDDKAREIYDTLKFDFNCQLDEKDSIGKRYRRQDAIGTPYCVTIDHQTMEDNTVTLRHRDTMQQERVAISDLFSKLNEATSLKSLLRQI
;
A
#
# COMPACT_ATOMS: atom_id res chain seq x y z
N UNK A 1 -13.72 -13.90 -1.81
CA UNK A 1 -13.67 -13.53 -1.69
C UNK A 1 -13.81 -12.60 -0.93
N GLU A 2 -12.90 -12.38 -0.21
CA GLU A 2 -12.89 -11.18 0.68
C GLU A 2 -12.84 -9.90 -0.14
N GLN A 3 -13.67 -8.86 0.20
CA GLN A 3 -13.74 -7.62 -0.56
C GLN A 3 -13.62 -6.43 0.37
N MET A 4 -12.96 -5.35 -0.15
CA MET A 4 -12.94 -4.04 0.49
C MET A 4 -13.86 -3.14 -0.30
N GLU A 5 -14.93 -2.67 0.32
CA GLU A 5 -15.92 -1.86 -0.39
C GLU A 5 -16.15 -0.55 0.32
N MET A 6 -16.40 0.49 -0.49
CA MET A 6 -16.82 1.80 -0.01
C MET A 6 -18.17 2.08 -0.64
N GLN A 7 -19.11 2.60 0.16
CA GLN A 7 -20.42 3.03 -0.31
C GLN A 7 -20.55 4.51 0.01
N PHE A 8 -20.70 5.31 -1.02
CA PHE A 8 -20.74 6.77 -0.89
C PHE A 8 -22.11 7.25 -1.36
N PHE A 9 -22.82 7.93 -0.48
CA PHE A 9 -24.20 8.30 -0.71
C PHE A 9 -24.29 9.73 -1.27
N VAL A 10 -25.05 9.86 -2.36
CA VAL A 10 -25.13 11.14 -3.06
C VAL A 10 -26.59 11.48 -3.38
N ARG A 11 -26.83 12.77 -3.65
CA ARG A 11 -28.14 13.22 -4.12
C ARG A 11 -28.45 12.60 -5.48
N PRO A 12 -29.69 12.14 -5.67
CA PRO A 12 -30.09 11.74 -7.03
C PRO A 12 -29.88 12.90 -8.00
N GLY A 13 -29.28 12.61 -9.12
CA GLY A 13 -28.95 13.62 -10.12
C GLY A 13 -27.49 14.05 -10.08
N GLU A 14 -26.78 13.79 -8.97
CA GLU A 14 -25.37 14.14 -8.88
C GLU A 14 -24.47 12.91 -8.99
N GLU A 15 -25.05 11.75 -9.23
CA GLU A 15 -24.31 10.49 -9.17
C GLU A 15 -23.21 10.39 -10.23
N LEU A 16 -23.43 10.93 -11.43
CA LEU A 16 -22.40 10.81 -12.47
C LEU A 16 -21.22 11.72 -12.20
N LYS A 17 -21.48 12.88 -11.59
CA LYS A 17 -20.40 13.75 -11.14
C LYS A 17 -19.51 13.05 -10.10
N TRP A 18 -20.16 12.40 -9.13
CA TRP A 18 -19.41 11.70 -8.09
C TRP A 18 -18.77 10.42 -8.58
N PHE A 19 -19.41 9.77 -9.56
CA PHE A 19 -18.79 8.62 -10.20
C PHE A 19 -17.46 9.00 -10.84
N ASP A 20 -17.44 10.12 -11.58
CA ASP A 20 -16.21 10.58 -12.21
C ASP A 20 -15.15 10.96 -11.17
N PHE A 21 -15.58 11.58 -10.07
CA PHE A 21 -14.68 11.94 -8.98
C PHE A 21 -13.97 10.70 -8.40
N TRP A 22 -14.76 9.68 -8.06
CA TRP A 22 -14.21 8.47 -7.48
C TRP A 22 -13.37 7.67 -8.47
N LYS A 23 -13.80 7.65 -9.72
CA LYS A 23 -13.05 6.99 -10.78
C LYS A 23 -11.63 7.57 -10.86
N ASP A 24 -11.52 8.88 -10.90
CA ASP A 24 -10.23 9.55 -10.98
C ASP A 24 -9.41 9.35 -9.72
N LEU A 25 -10.04 9.52 -8.56
CA LEU A 25 -9.34 9.42 -7.27
C LEU A 25 -8.79 8.01 -7.05
N ARG A 26 -9.58 7.00 -7.39
CA ARG A 26 -9.14 5.63 -7.19
C ARG A 26 -7.99 5.26 -8.10
N LEU A 27 -8.01 5.73 -9.33
CA LEU A 27 -6.88 5.49 -10.23
C LEU A 27 -5.61 6.15 -9.68
N ARG A 28 -5.73 7.38 -9.20
CA ARG A 28 -4.57 8.07 -8.61
C ARG A 28 -4.05 7.33 -7.39
N TRP A 29 -4.97 6.76 -6.60
CA TRP A 29 -4.57 5.97 -5.44
C TRP A 29 -3.72 4.77 -5.85
N HIS A 30 -4.17 4.03 -6.88
CA HIS A 30 -3.39 2.89 -7.36
C HIS A 30 -2.02 3.33 -7.89
N LYS A 31 -1.99 4.42 -8.65
CA LYS A 31 -0.72 4.89 -9.20
C LYS A 31 0.24 5.35 -8.11
N ALA A 32 -0.29 5.87 -7.01
CA ALA A 32 0.55 6.32 -5.89
C ALA A 32 1.31 5.15 -5.24
N LEU A 33 0.84 3.91 -5.43
CA LEU A 33 1.56 2.76 -4.91
C LEU A 33 2.92 2.56 -5.58
N GLY A 34 3.12 3.13 -6.78
CA GLY A 34 4.42 3.11 -7.42
C GLY A 34 4.75 1.85 -8.19
N LEU A 35 3.74 1.08 -8.59
CA LEU A 35 3.96 -0.15 -9.36
C LEU A 35 4.17 0.11 -10.85
N GLY A 36 3.97 1.35 -11.30
CA GLY A 36 4.11 1.73 -12.70
C GLY A 36 2.81 2.30 -13.23
N ASP A 37 2.85 3.59 -13.61
CA ASP A 37 1.62 4.26 -14.04
C ASP A 37 1.01 3.62 -15.27
N LYS A 38 1.84 3.07 -16.17
CA LYS A 38 1.34 2.49 -17.40
C LYS A 38 0.76 1.09 -17.22
N LYS A 39 0.86 0.54 -16.02
CA LYS A 39 0.31 -0.78 -15.74
C LYS A 39 -1.18 -0.76 -15.43
N TYR A 40 -1.81 0.41 -15.42
CA TYR A 40 -3.23 0.56 -15.09
C TYR A 40 -3.99 1.10 -16.28
N ARG A 41 -5.24 0.68 -16.37
CA ARG A 41 -6.15 1.24 -17.36
C ARG A 41 -7.58 1.11 -16.87
N PHE A 42 -8.49 1.94 -17.44
CA PHE A 42 -9.92 1.76 -17.23
C PHE A 42 -10.46 0.80 -18.27
N HIS A 43 -11.46 0.04 -17.86
CA HIS A 43 -12.26 -0.78 -18.75
C HIS A 43 -13.72 -0.50 -18.46
N ASP A 44 -14.36 0.31 -19.29
CA ASP A 44 -15.76 0.65 -19.07
C ASP A 44 -16.64 -0.56 -19.40
N HIS A 45 -17.70 -0.74 -18.60
CA HIS A 45 -18.62 -1.83 -18.86
C HIS A 45 -19.47 -1.53 -20.08
N GLU A 46 -19.46 -2.43 -21.06
CA GLU A 46 -20.27 -2.26 -22.27
C GLU A 46 -21.73 -2.49 -21.97
N LYS A 47 -22.02 -3.43 -21.07
CA LYS A 47 -23.39 -3.73 -20.66
C LYS A 47 -23.50 -3.52 -19.17
N LEU A 48 -24.31 -2.55 -18.77
CA LEU A 48 -24.48 -2.21 -17.38
C LEU A 48 -25.38 -3.23 -16.69
N ALA A 49 -25.05 -3.52 -15.44
CA ALA A 49 -25.93 -4.31 -14.59
C ALA A 49 -27.24 -3.54 -14.38
N HIS A 50 -28.30 -4.28 -14.07
CA HIS A 50 -29.63 -3.66 -13.92
C HIS A 50 -29.67 -2.61 -12.80
N TYR A 51 -28.76 -2.69 -11.85
CA TYR A 51 -28.73 -1.78 -10.71
C TYR A 51 -27.85 -0.55 -10.94
N ALA A 52 -27.22 -0.43 -12.11
CA ALA A 52 -26.20 0.61 -12.32
C ALA A 52 -26.54 1.47 -13.52
N ASN A 53 -26.19 2.76 -13.43
CA ASN A 53 -26.24 3.63 -14.60
C ASN A 53 -24.86 4.08 -15.06
N ALA A 54 -23.79 3.63 -14.40
CA ALA A 54 -22.42 3.79 -14.89
C ALA A 54 -21.56 2.77 -14.17
N ALA A 55 -20.57 2.22 -14.86
CA ALA A 55 -19.65 1.26 -14.25
C ALA A 55 -18.36 1.21 -15.05
N THR A 56 -17.25 1.06 -14.33
CA THR A 56 -15.95 0.87 -14.94
C THR A 56 -15.11 -0.01 -14.00
N ASP A 57 -14.13 -0.69 -14.59
CA ASP A 57 -13.12 -1.40 -13.83
C ASP A 57 -11.80 -0.67 -13.97
N ILE A 58 -11.02 -0.68 -12.90
CA ILE A 58 -9.59 -0.38 -12.98
C ILE A 58 -8.89 -1.73 -13.12
N GLU A 59 -8.11 -1.86 -14.20
CA GLU A 59 -7.37 -3.09 -14.48
C GLU A 59 -5.89 -2.85 -14.29
N PHE A 60 -5.20 -3.90 -13.83
CA PHE A 60 -3.75 -3.90 -13.66
C PHE A 60 -3.16 -4.95 -14.59
N GLU A 61 -2.01 -4.62 -15.18
CA GLU A 61 -1.33 -5.55 -16.08
C GLU A 61 -0.58 -6.61 -15.27
N MET A 62 -1.21 -7.77 -15.16
CA MET A 62 -0.59 -8.96 -14.57
C MET A 62 0.33 -9.63 -15.59
N PRO A 63 1.17 -10.59 -15.20
CA PRO A 63 1.96 -11.34 -16.19
C PRO A 63 1.11 -12.02 -17.25
N PHE A 64 -0.15 -12.33 -16.94
CA PHE A 64 -1.07 -13.01 -17.85
C PHE A 64 -2.11 -12.07 -18.47
N GLY A 65 -1.84 -10.76 -18.43
CA GLY A 65 -2.70 -9.77 -19.05
C GLY A 65 -3.38 -8.85 -18.07
N PHE A 66 -4.11 -7.88 -18.61
CA PHE A 66 -4.85 -6.93 -17.76
C PHE A 66 -6.02 -7.63 -17.09
N LYS A 67 -6.14 -7.42 -15.78
CA LYS A 67 -7.22 -8.00 -14.99
C LYS A 67 -7.76 -6.95 -14.02
N GLU A 68 -9.04 -7.03 -13.74
CA GLU A 68 -9.71 -6.11 -12.83
C GLU A 68 -9.09 -6.18 -11.43
N VAL A 69 -8.79 -5.02 -10.85
CA VAL A 69 -8.40 -4.93 -9.44
C VAL A 69 -9.42 -4.14 -8.63
N GLU A 70 -10.19 -3.27 -9.27
CA GLU A 70 -11.22 -2.51 -8.56
C GLU A 70 -12.37 -2.20 -9.50
N GLY A 71 -13.59 -2.40 -9.03
CA GLY A 71 -14.79 -1.99 -9.78
C GLY A 71 -15.37 -0.73 -9.18
N ILE A 72 -15.84 0.17 -10.03
CA ILE A 72 -16.47 1.41 -9.59
C ILE A 72 -17.82 1.50 -10.26
N HIS A 73 -18.89 1.64 -9.47
CA HIS A 73 -20.26 1.58 -9.94
C HIS A 73 -21.06 2.74 -9.41
N SER A 74 -21.91 3.30 -10.28
CA SER A 74 -23.00 4.15 -9.85
C SER A 74 -24.26 3.26 -9.81
N ARG A 75 -24.71 2.94 -8.60
CA ARG A 75 -25.73 1.89 -8.40
C ARG A 75 -27.14 2.45 -8.28
N THR A 76 -27.31 3.75 -8.43
CA THR A 76 -28.60 4.41 -8.27
C THR A 76 -29.16 4.18 -6.85
N ASP A 77 -30.46 4.13 -6.72
CA ASP A 77 -31.13 3.85 -5.43
C ASP A 77 -31.58 2.39 -5.32
N PHE A 78 -31.07 1.55 -6.22
CA PHE A 78 -31.59 0.18 -6.32
C PHE A 78 -31.52 -0.56 -4.98
N ASP A 79 -30.35 -0.55 -4.38
CA ASP A 79 -30.14 -1.34 -3.16
C ASP A 79 -30.98 -0.81 -2.00
N LEU A 80 -30.97 0.51 -1.79
CA LEU A 80 -31.68 1.08 -0.66
C LEU A 80 -33.18 0.93 -0.81
N LYS A 81 -33.70 1.06 -2.04
CA LYS A 81 -35.12 0.85 -2.25
C LYS A 81 -35.52 -0.61 -2.01
N ARG A 82 -34.67 -1.55 -2.38
CA ARG A 82 -34.93 -2.95 -2.07
C ARG A 82 -34.94 -3.16 -0.56
N HIS A 83 -33.98 -2.55 0.14
CA HIS A 83 -33.96 -2.66 1.59
C HIS A 83 -35.22 -2.08 2.21
N GLU A 84 -35.71 -0.94 1.71
CA GLU A 84 -36.97 -0.39 2.21
C GLU A 84 -38.12 -1.36 2.00
N GLU A 85 -38.19 -1.88 0.78
CA GLU A 85 -39.30 -2.76 0.39
C GLU A 85 -39.39 -4.00 1.28
N PHE A 86 -38.24 -4.64 1.48
CA PHE A 86 -38.25 -5.95 2.14
C PHE A 86 -38.11 -5.87 3.65
N SER A 87 -37.60 -4.76 4.19
CA SER A 87 -37.50 -4.60 5.65
C SER A 87 -38.68 -3.84 6.24
N GLY A 88 -39.36 -3.06 5.45
CA GLY A 88 -40.38 -2.14 5.93
C GLY A 88 -39.82 -0.94 6.65
N LYS A 89 -38.50 -0.72 6.60
CA LYS A 89 -37.88 0.40 7.27
C LYS A 89 -37.46 1.46 6.28
N ARG A 90 -37.62 2.72 6.68
CA ARG A 90 -37.33 3.86 5.82
C ARG A 90 -35.82 4.01 5.64
N MET A 91 -35.37 4.13 4.40
CA MET A 91 -33.95 4.30 4.05
C MET A 91 -33.75 5.65 3.38
N GLN A 92 -34.20 6.72 4.01
CA GLN A 92 -34.13 8.06 3.43
C GLN A 92 -33.23 8.96 4.25
N TYR A 93 -32.62 9.87 3.55
CA TYR A 93 -31.79 10.91 4.15
C TYR A 93 -32.52 12.23 4.04
N PHE A 94 -32.65 12.95 5.15
CA PHE A 94 -33.18 14.31 5.10
C PHE A 94 -32.01 15.25 4.81
N ASP A 95 -32.14 15.99 3.70
CA ASP A 95 -31.09 16.88 3.22
C ASP A 95 -31.45 18.30 3.68
N PRO A 96 -30.74 18.83 4.70
CA PRO A 96 -31.09 20.14 5.21
C PRO A 96 -30.87 21.28 4.23
N GLU A 97 -29.96 21.09 3.27
CA GLU A 97 -29.75 22.12 2.24
C GLU A 97 -30.93 22.23 1.30
N LEU A 98 -31.56 21.09 0.99
CA LEU A 98 -32.71 21.07 0.08
C LEU A 98 -34.03 21.15 0.84
N GLY A 99 -34.04 20.84 2.12
CA GLY A 99 -35.25 20.79 2.90
C GLY A 99 -36.16 19.64 2.55
N GLU A 100 -35.62 18.56 2.03
CA GLU A 100 -36.43 17.42 1.63
C GLU A 100 -35.67 16.10 1.86
N SER A 101 -36.44 15.01 1.88
CA SER A 101 -35.90 13.68 2.05
C SER A 101 -35.90 12.95 0.72
N TYR A 102 -34.92 12.06 0.57
CA TYR A 102 -34.87 11.19 -0.61
C TYR A 102 -34.10 9.92 -0.27
N VAL A 103 -34.28 8.90 -1.09
CA VAL A 103 -33.45 7.71 -1.01
C VAL A 103 -32.16 8.06 -1.77
N PRO A 104 -31.01 8.05 -1.12
CA PRO A 104 -29.76 8.44 -1.81
C PRO A 104 -29.41 7.47 -2.93
N TYR A 105 -28.66 7.99 -3.90
CA TYR A 105 -27.98 7.12 -4.86
C TYR A 105 -26.62 6.75 -4.28
N VAL A 106 -26.08 5.64 -4.75
CA VAL A 106 -24.89 5.06 -4.16
C VAL A 106 -23.78 4.94 -5.21
N ILE A 107 -22.60 5.45 -4.88
CA ILE A 107 -21.38 5.17 -5.63
C ILE A 107 -20.61 4.14 -4.83
N GLU A 108 -20.27 3.04 -5.49
CA GLU A 108 -19.55 1.96 -4.84
C GLU A 108 -18.17 1.80 -5.47
N THR A 109 -17.15 1.62 -4.63
CA THR A 109 -15.87 1.11 -5.08
C THR A 109 -15.63 -0.22 -4.38
N SER A 110 -15.12 -1.20 -5.13
CA SER A 110 -14.97 -2.55 -4.60
C SER A 110 -13.68 -3.17 -5.11
N ILE A 111 -12.83 -3.60 -4.17
CA ILE A 111 -11.56 -4.26 -4.44
C ILE A 111 -11.66 -5.68 -3.94
N GLY A 112 -11.28 -6.65 -4.79
CA GLY A 112 -11.05 -8.01 -4.32
C GLY A 112 -9.70 -8.08 -3.65
N VAL A 113 -9.69 -8.41 -2.35
CA VAL A 113 -8.46 -8.31 -1.57
C VAL A 113 -7.38 -9.25 -2.08
N ASP A 114 -7.77 -10.49 -2.44
CA ASP A 114 -6.78 -11.45 -2.94
C ASP A 114 -6.22 -11.01 -4.28
N ARG A 115 -7.05 -10.43 -5.14
CA ARG A 115 -6.59 -9.94 -6.44
C ARG A 115 -5.63 -8.76 -6.26
N MET A 116 -5.94 -7.87 -5.32
CA MET A 116 -5.05 -6.77 -5.00
C MET A 116 -3.70 -7.27 -4.49
N PHE A 117 -3.74 -8.26 -3.59
CA PHE A 117 -2.51 -8.87 -3.08
C PHE A 117 -1.67 -9.44 -4.23
N LEU A 118 -2.32 -10.17 -5.14
CA LEU A 118 -1.63 -10.75 -6.28
C LEU A 118 -1.00 -9.67 -7.16
N SER A 119 -1.73 -8.58 -7.40
CA SER A 119 -1.19 -7.51 -8.23
C SER A 119 0.04 -6.87 -7.59
N LEU A 120 0.03 -6.71 -6.26
CA LEU A 120 1.18 -6.17 -5.55
C LEU A 120 2.39 -7.09 -5.68
N ILE A 121 2.19 -8.38 -5.46
CA ILE A 121 3.31 -9.32 -5.55
C ILE A 121 3.85 -9.37 -6.98
N CYS A 122 2.95 -9.46 -7.97
CA CYS A 122 3.38 -9.52 -9.38
C CYS A 122 4.07 -8.24 -9.81
N GLY A 123 3.57 -7.10 -9.36
CA GLY A 123 4.13 -5.81 -9.74
C GLY A 123 5.44 -5.48 -9.05
N CYS A 124 5.70 -6.12 -7.89
CA CYS A 124 6.86 -5.78 -7.08
C CYS A 124 7.98 -6.79 -7.16
N PHE A 125 7.69 -8.03 -7.54
CA PHE A 125 8.72 -9.06 -7.55
C PHE A 125 9.65 -8.89 -8.74
N GLU A 126 10.94 -9.02 -8.48
CA GLU A 126 11.94 -8.93 -9.53
C GLU A 126 13.13 -9.81 -9.17
N GLU A 127 13.67 -10.51 -10.17
CA GLU A 127 14.99 -11.12 -10.05
C GLU A 127 15.96 -10.20 -10.75
N GLU A 128 16.92 -9.67 -10.01
CA GLU A 128 17.89 -8.73 -10.53
C GLU A 128 19.25 -9.36 -10.57
N GLU A 129 19.97 -9.11 -11.66
CA GLU A 129 21.35 -9.59 -11.79
C GLU A 129 22.27 -8.54 -11.23
N LEU A 130 23.17 -8.96 -10.34
CA LEU A 130 24.15 -8.10 -9.72
C LEU A 130 25.49 -8.24 -10.40
N GLU A 131 26.43 -7.36 -10.08
CA GLU A 131 27.79 -7.47 -10.58
C GLU A 131 28.36 -8.82 -10.20
N GLY A 132 29.12 -9.42 -11.13
CA GLY A 132 29.71 -10.74 -10.93
C GLY A 132 28.77 -11.89 -11.20
N GLY A 133 27.59 -11.62 -11.74
CA GLY A 133 26.66 -12.68 -12.12
C GLY A 133 25.76 -13.17 -11.01
N GLU A 134 25.92 -12.64 -9.81
CA GLU A 134 25.05 -12.99 -8.68
C GLU A 134 23.66 -12.39 -8.92
N LYS A 135 22.64 -13.07 -8.42
CA LYS A 135 21.25 -12.59 -8.55
C LYS A 135 20.66 -12.33 -7.18
N ARG A 136 19.71 -11.40 -7.14
CA ARG A 136 18.89 -11.25 -5.94
C ARG A 136 17.43 -11.34 -6.32
N ALA A 137 16.66 -12.00 -5.47
CA ALA A 137 15.20 -11.93 -5.54
C ALA A 137 14.78 -10.79 -4.64
N VAL A 138 13.95 -9.88 -5.14
CA VAL A 138 13.57 -8.72 -4.36
C VAL A 138 12.09 -8.42 -4.58
N LEU A 139 11.41 -8.06 -3.49
CA LEU A 139 10.05 -7.54 -3.54
C LEU A 139 10.14 -6.04 -3.33
N HIS A 140 9.90 -5.27 -4.39
CA HIS A 140 9.91 -3.81 -4.33
C HIS A 140 8.58 -3.27 -3.81
N LEU A 141 8.13 -3.77 -2.66
CA LEU A 141 6.85 -3.35 -2.09
C LEU A 141 6.90 -1.87 -1.73
N PRO A 142 5.80 -1.13 -1.93
CA PRO A 142 5.74 0.21 -1.35
C PRO A 142 6.05 0.12 0.14
N ALA A 143 6.89 1.03 0.62
CA ALA A 143 7.34 0.94 2.01
C ALA A 143 6.17 0.96 2.99
N ALA A 144 5.10 1.70 2.64
CA ALA A 144 3.91 1.76 3.50
C ALA A 144 3.20 0.42 3.61
N LEU A 145 3.40 -0.49 2.65
CA LEU A 145 2.73 -1.78 2.63
C LEU A 145 3.66 -2.93 3.02
N ALA A 146 4.95 -2.68 3.18
CA ALA A 146 5.89 -3.74 3.52
C ALA A 146 5.55 -4.31 4.89
N PRO A 147 5.51 -5.64 5.05
CA PRO A 147 5.18 -6.21 6.36
C PRO A 147 6.25 -5.96 7.41
N VAL A 148 7.53 -5.95 7.01
CA VAL A 148 8.61 -5.55 7.90
C VAL A 148 9.17 -4.26 7.36
N LYS A 149 9.13 -3.20 8.19
CA LYS A 149 9.57 -1.88 7.74
C LYS A 149 11.08 -1.74 7.76
N LEU A 150 11.72 -2.45 8.62
CA LEU A 150 13.10 -2.19 9.01
C LEU A 150 13.74 -3.43 9.57
N ALA A 151 14.94 -3.75 9.11
CA ALA A 151 15.76 -4.79 9.72
C ALA A 151 16.97 -4.12 10.37
N ILE A 152 17.29 -4.54 11.58
CA ILE A 152 18.39 -3.99 12.37
C ILE A 152 19.46 -5.07 12.46
N LEU A 153 20.65 -4.74 11.97
CA LEU A 153 21.69 -5.73 11.69
C LEU A 153 23.00 -5.29 12.33
N PRO A 154 23.46 -5.97 13.39
CA PRO A 154 24.84 -5.71 13.81
C PRO A 154 25.79 -6.27 12.76
N LEU A 155 26.83 -5.50 12.41
CA LEU A 155 27.78 -5.95 11.38
C LEU A 155 28.40 -7.27 11.77
N VAL A 156 28.82 -7.37 13.04
CA VAL A 156 29.30 -8.62 13.63
C VAL A 156 28.72 -8.72 15.03
N ARG A 157 28.76 -9.93 15.60
CA ARG A 157 28.18 -10.19 16.94
C ARG A 157 29.23 -10.09 18.03
N LYS A 158 29.98 -9.00 18.02
CA LYS A 158 31.00 -8.80 19.04
C LYS A 158 31.24 -7.31 19.22
N ASP A 159 32.07 -6.96 20.16
CA ASP A 159 32.52 -5.59 20.43
C ASP A 159 31.37 -4.66 20.80
N GLY A 160 30.30 -5.22 21.34
CA GLY A 160 29.15 -4.45 21.77
C GLY A 160 28.19 -4.10 20.66
N LEU A 161 28.46 -4.48 19.40
CA LEU A 161 27.58 -4.13 18.27
C LEU A 161 26.23 -4.82 18.38
N ASP A 162 26.21 -6.07 18.82
CA ASP A 162 24.96 -6.81 18.98
C ASP A 162 24.10 -6.20 20.10
N ASP A 163 24.75 -5.77 21.20
CA ASP A 163 23.99 -5.11 22.28
C ASP A 163 23.42 -3.76 21.81
N LYS A 164 24.22 -3.01 21.04
CA LYS A 164 23.75 -1.72 20.52
C LYS A 164 22.59 -1.93 19.54
N ALA A 165 22.69 -2.96 18.70
CA ALA A 165 21.61 -3.27 17.77
C ALA A 165 20.32 -3.61 18.51
N ARG A 166 20.43 -4.39 19.59
CA ARG A 166 19.26 -4.73 20.41
C ARG A 166 18.66 -3.49 21.06
N GLU A 167 19.50 -2.58 21.53
CA GLU A 167 19.02 -1.34 22.12
C GLU A 167 18.18 -0.55 21.11
N ILE A 168 18.66 -0.44 19.88
CA ILE A 168 17.94 0.27 18.83
C ILE A 168 16.63 -0.45 18.48
N TYR A 169 16.71 -1.79 18.38
CA TYR A 169 15.52 -2.59 18.12
C TYR A 169 14.47 -2.38 19.21
N ASP A 170 14.89 -2.43 20.48
CA ASP A 170 13.96 -2.29 21.59
C ASP A 170 13.29 -0.92 21.62
N THR A 171 13.96 0.09 21.08
CA THR A 171 13.37 1.42 20.97
C THR A 171 12.37 1.52 19.81
N LEU A 172 12.76 1.01 18.63
CA LEU A 172 11.99 1.23 17.43
C LEU A 172 10.83 0.25 17.25
N LYS A 173 10.86 -0.90 17.91
CA LYS A 173 9.85 -1.94 17.71
C LYS A 173 8.45 -1.51 18.12
N PHE A 174 8.32 -0.48 18.95
CA PHE A 174 7.00 0.02 19.34
C PHE A 174 6.37 0.89 18.24
N ASP A 175 7.18 1.37 17.32
CA ASP A 175 6.70 2.25 16.25
C ASP A 175 6.66 1.56 14.90
N PHE A 176 7.50 0.54 14.69
CA PHE A 176 7.63 -0.11 13.40
C PHE A 176 7.67 -1.62 13.58
N ASN A 177 7.08 -2.34 12.64
CA ASN A 177 7.30 -3.78 12.59
C ASN A 177 8.74 -3.99 12.08
N CYS A 178 9.62 -4.46 12.93
CA CYS A 178 11.03 -4.59 12.58
C CYS A 178 11.59 -5.93 13.02
N GLN A 179 12.72 -6.29 12.43
CA GLN A 179 13.43 -7.52 12.76
C GLN A 179 14.85 -7.19 13.20
N LEU A 180 15.34 -7.95 14.17
CA LEU A 180 16.75 -7.95 14.56
C LEU A 180 17.34 -9.22 13.99
N ASP A 181 18.29 -9.10 13.07
CA ASP A 181 18.83 -10.25 12.34
C ASP A 181 20.33 -10.30 12.54
N GLU A 182 20.80 -11.36 13.18
CA GLU A 182 22.21 -11.51 13.52
C GLU A 182 22.86 -12.71 12.84
N LYS A 183 22.13 -13.43 12.01
CA LYS A 183 22.58 -14.72 11.48
C LYS A 183 23.21 -14.55 10.10
N ASP A 184 24.32 -15.22 9.88
CA ASP A 184 25.05 -15.23 8.60
C ASP A 184 25.77 -13.92 8.34
N SER A 185 26.42 -13.82 7.20
CA SER A 185 27.13 -12.62 6.78
C SER A 185 26.16 -11.49 6.50
N ILE A 186 26.67 -10.26 6.54
CA ILE A 186 25.83 -9.09 6.29
C ILE A 186 25.22 -9.14 4.90
N GLY A 187 25.97 -9.59 3.90
CA GLY A 187 25.45 -9.69 2.55
C GLY A 187 24.29 -10.66 2.44
N LYS A 188 24.38 -11.81 3.10
CA LYS A 188 23.27 -12.76 3.11
C LYS A 188 22.06 -12.20 3.82
N ARG A 189 22.29 -11.42 4.87
CA ARG A 189 21.17 -10.80 5.59
C ARG A 189 20.48 -9.76 4.74
N TYR A 190 21.22 -8.97 3.97
CA TYR A 190 20.61 -8.04 3.02
C TYR A 190 19.77 -8.77 2.01
N ARG A 191 20.29 -9.87 1.44
CA ARG A 191 19.54 -10.64 0.44
C ARG A 191 18.24 -11.20 1.01
N ARG A 192 18.29 -11.68 2.23
CA ARG A 192 17.11 -12.23 2.90
C ARG A 192 16.04 -11.16 3.11
N GLN A 193 16.46 -9.96 3.50
CA GLN A 193 15.52 -8.87 3.71
C GLN A 193 14.97 -8.34 2.38
N ASP A 194 15.80 -8.28 1.34
CA ASP A 194 15.32 -7.93 0.00
C ASP A 194 14.21 -8.87 -0.46
N ALA A 195 14.39 -10.16 -0.19
CA ALA A 195 13.44 -11.17 -0.67
C ALA A 195 12.07 -11.04 -0.02
N ILE A 196 12.01 -10.63 1.24
CA ILE A 196 10.72 -10.45 1.92
C ILE A 196 10.17 -9.04 1.80
N GLY A 197 10.90 -8.15 1.12
CA GLY A 197 10.39 -6.81 0.81
C GLY A 197 10.64 -5.76 1.87
N THR A 198 11.60 -6.00 2.79
CA THR A 198 11.94 -5.01 3.80
C THR A 198 12.60 -3.81 3.13
N PRO A 199 12.01 -2.61 3.22
CA PRO A 199 12.55 -1.47 2.44
C PRO A 199 13.83 -0.87 3.01
N TYR A 200 14.09 -1.04 4.30
CA TYR A 200 15.23 -0.38 4.95
C TYR A 200 15.96 -1.34 5.87
N CYS A 201 17.29 -1.31 5.81
CA CYS A 201 18.14 -2.02 6.75
C CYS A 201 19.06 -1.02 7.44
N VAL A 202 19.15 -1.15 8.75
CA VAL A 202 20.04 -0.33 9.58
C VAL A 202 21.16 -1.22 10.04
N THR A 203 22.41 -0.87 9.70
CA THR A 203 23.58 -1.65 10.13
C THR A 203 24.32 -0.89 11.21
N ILE A 204 24.60 -1.59 12.28
CA ILE A 204 25.38 -1.09 13.43
C ILE A 204 26.80 -1.58 13.24
N ASP A 205 27.74 -0.64 13.14
CA ASP A 205 29.14 -0.96 12.90
C ASP A 205 30.01 -0.31 13.96
N HIS A 206 31.35 -0.42 13.80
CA HIS A 206 32.25 0.11 14.80
C HIS A 206 32.18 1.62 14.92
N GLN A 207 31.90 2.32 13.81
CA GLN A 207 31.72 3.76 13.88
C GLN A 207 30.52 4.15 14.74
N THR A 208 29.49 3.29 14.74
CA THR A 208 28.32 3.51 15.58
C THR A 208 28.71 3.68 17.04
N MET A 209 29.65 2.87 17.49
CA MET A 209 30.08 2.93 18.89
C MET A 209 30.84 4.22 19.20
N GLU A 210 31.40 4.86 18.17
CA GLU A 210 32.16 6.10 18.37
C GLU A 210 31.28 7.32 18.35
N ASP A 211 30.30 7.38 17.43
CA ASP A 211 29.59 8.62 17.18
C ASP A 211 28.06 8.49 17.09
N ASN A 212 27.52 7.32 17.45
CA ASN A 212 26.06 7.09 17.41
C ASN A 212 25.43 7.31 16.04
N THR A 213 26.16 6.93 14.98
CA THR A 213 25.58 6.90 13.63
C THR A 213 25.51 5.47 13.15
N VAL A 214 24.63 5.23 12.21
CA VAL A 214 24.43 3.91 11.60
C VAL A 214 24.35 4.10 10.09
N THR A 215 24.46 3.00 9.33
CA THR A 215 24.15 3.08 7.91
C THR A 215 22.70 2.70 7.70
N LEU A 216 22.04 3.45 6.83
CA LEU A 216 20.67 3.18 6.42
C LEU A 216 20.72 2.77 4.95
N ARG A 217 20.33 1.51 4.68
CA ARG A 217 20.39 0.97 3.32
C ARG A 217 18.97 0.96 2.74
N HIS A 218 18.88 1.40 1.50
CA HIS A 218 17.63 1.43 0.74
C HIS A 218 17.55 0.19 -0.14
N ARG A 219 16.51 -0.60 0.05
CA ARG A 219 16.31 -1.84 -0.71
C ARG A 219 16.34 -1.62 -2.22
N ASP A 220 15.65 -0.56 -2.67
CA ASP A 220 15.41 -0.41 -4.11
C ASP A 220 16.68 -0.10 -4.86
N THR A 221 17.59 0.65 -4.28
CA THR A 221 18.84 1.05 -4.95
C THR A 221 20.05 0.33 -4.41
N MET A 222 19.93 -0.30 -3.26
CA MET A 222 21.05 -0.88 -2.49
C MET A 222 22.04 0.16 -2.00
N GLN A 223 21.71 1.45 -2.13
CA GLN A 223 22.59 2.50 -1.65
C GLN A 223 22.46 2.68 -0.15
N GLN A 224 23.55 3.10 0.47
CA GLN A 224 23.61 3.31 1.90
C GLN A 224 23.99 4.73 2.21
N GLU A 225 23.45 5.27 3.30
CA GLU A 225 23.83 6.58 3.79
C GLU A 225 24.05 6.48 5.28
N ARG A 226 24.95 7.32 5.79
CA ARG A 226 25.22 7.36 7.22
C ARG A 226 24.26 8.36 7.87
N VAL A 227 23.54 7.91 8.90
CA VAL A 227 22.55 8.76 9.58
C VAL A 227 22.76 8.64 11.09
N ALA A 228 22.41 9.70 11.80
CA ALA A 228 22.44 9.68 13.27
C ALA A 228 21.30 8.79 13.77
N ILE A 229 21.57 8.02 14.82
CA ILE A 229 20.53 7.20 15.45
C ILE A 229 19.35 8.07 15.84
N SER A 230 19.60 9.28 16.32
CA SER A 230 18.55 10.19 16.76
C SER A 230 17.63 10.64 15.61
N ASP A 231 18.05 10.48 14.35
CA ASP A 231 17.24 10.84 13.19
C ASP A 231 16.45 9.67 12.61
N LEU A 232 16.66 8.46 13.11
CA LEU A 232 16.07 7.28 12.50
C LEU A 232 14.55 7.29 12.54
N PHE A 233 13.98 7.62 13.71
CA PHE A 233 12.53 7.58 13.81
C PHE A 233 11.87 8.48 12.78
N SER A 234 12.31 9.73 12.67
CA SER A 234 11.69 10.67 11.76
C SER A 234 11.82 10.23 10.30
N LYS A 235 13.03 9.78 9.92
CA LYS A 235 13.25 9.33 8.54
C LYS A 235 12.38 8.13 8.20
N LEU A 236 12.34 7.15 9.09
CA LEU A 236 11.59 5.92 8.84
C LEU A 236 10.09 6.17 8.88
N ASN A 237 9.64 7.01 9.80
CA ASN A 237 8.22 7.31 9.91
C ASN A 237 7.72 7.97 8.63
N GLU A 238 8.46 8.94 8.12
CA GLU A 238 8.08 9.60 6.88
C GLU A 238 8.09 8.64 5.71
N ALA A 239 9.12 7.79 5.62
CA ALA A 239 9.32 6.90 4.48
C ALA A 239 8.31 5.76 4.44
N THR A 240 7.81 5.30 5.60
CA THR A 240 6.97 4.10 5.67
C THR A 240 5.52 4.39 6.01
N SER A 241 5.14 5.66 6.19
CA SER A 241 3.79 5.94 6.66
C SER A 241 2.81 5.94 5.49
N LEU A 242 1.63 5.39 5.74
CA LEU A 242 0.54 5.44 4.77
C LEU A 242 0.12 6.90 4.52
N LYS A 243 0.20 7.73 5.54
CA LYS A 243 -0.11 9.14 5.42
C LYS A 243 0.74 9.82 4.36
N SER A 244 2.05 9.52 4.33
CA SER A 244 2.94 10.10 3.32
C SER A 244 2.52 9.69 1.91
N LEU A 245 2.11 8.43 1.76
CA LEU A 245 1.64 7.92 0.48
C LEU A 245 0.35 8.64 0.06
N LEU A 246 -0.60 8.78 0.98
CA LEU A 246 -1.89 9.39 0.68
C LEU A 246 -1.76 10.88 0.32
N ARG A 247 -0.75 11.56 0.82
CA ARG A 247 -0.54 12.96 0.48
C ARG A 247 -0.19 13.17 -0.99
N GLN A 248 0.17 12.11 -1.69
CA GLN A 248 0.52 12.20 -3.11
C GLN A 248 -0.70 12.20 -4.02
N ILE A 249 -1.86 11.94 -3.49
CA ILE A 249 -3.09 11.82 -4.29
C ILE A 249 -3.78 13.17 -4.45
#